data_47853d888d7e3a3e832ebb15df12cdd3
#
_entry.id   47853d888d7e3a3e832ebb15df12cdd3
#
_cell.length_a   1.000
_cell.length_b   1.000
_cell.length_c   1.000
_cell.angle_alpha   90.00
_cell.angle_beta   90.00
_cell.angle_gamma   90.00
#
_symmetry.space_group_name_H-M   'P 1'
#
loop_
_entity.id
_entity.type
_entity.pdbx_description
1 polymer ?
#
loop_
_entity_poly.entity_id
_entity_poly.type
_entity_poly.pdbx_seq_one_letter_code
_entity_poly.pdbx_strand_id
1 'polypeptide(L)'
;MVDTGLGHRFDGLAGIGLEVEEMNHLTLSPALGWPVGGAVAVVLLACAIAQIVLHVRRRADSDETVWACVRRVLLCLTVSVMALTPSIVAPTNSRAVNATDVVVAVDVTGSMAVKDAQYGSAEQSSRLDVAKQAVKDVTALYPNSSFAALRFGASGTLDVPLTPDSNAIDNWADTLAPEATSVSAGSTLDAPIDQLLLTCKSIHDQHPDDAIVLYLFSDGEQTSSKARRTFSSLRRYLSDAFTVAIGSEQGATFP
;
A
#
# COMPACT_ATOMS: atom_id res chain seq x y z
N MET A 1 -15.34 -5.15 -69.02
CA MET A 1 -16.69 -4.68 -68.74
C MET A 1 -16.78 -4.54 -67.24
N VAL A 2 -16.84 -3.28 -66.80
CA VAL A 2 -17.31 -2.76 -65.50
C VAL A 2 -16.51 -3.24 -64.29
N ASP A 3 -15.59 -2.51 -63.74
CA ASP A 3 -15.58 -1.21 -63.03
C ASP A 3 -16.32 -1.26 -61.68
N THR A 4 -15.68 -0.75 -60.73
CA THR A 4 -15.96 -0.01 -59.49
C THR A 4 -15.18 -0.63 -58.35
N GLY A 5 -14.12 -0.14 -57.82
CA GLY A 5 -13.80 1.19 -57.36
C GLY A 5 -14.54 1.50 -56.06
N LEU A 6 -13.97 1.14 -54.87
CA LEU A 6 -14.27 1.88 -53.62
C LEU A 6 -13.02 1.88 -52.74
N GLY A 7 -12.27 2.96 -52.89
CA GLY A 7 -11.27 3.32 -51.91
C GLY A 7 -11.94 3.74 -50.62
N HIS A 8 -11.66 3.03 -49.51
CA HIS A 8 -11.92 3.55 -48.19
C HIS A 8 -10.70 4.31 -47.68
N ARG A 9 -10.85 5.59 -47.84
CA ARG A 9 -10.08 6.66 -47.24
C ARG A 9 -10.20 6.58 -45.74
N PHE A 10 -9.18 6.10 -45.08
CA PHE A 10 -9.04 6.34 -43.66
C PHE A 10 -8.49 7.75 -43.45
N ASP A 11 -9.41 8.70 -43.35
CA ASP A 11 -9.11 10.03 -42.86
C ASP A 11 -8.74 9.91 -41.37
N GLY A 12 -7.53 10.43 -41.10
CA GLY A 12 -6.98 10.53 -39.79
C GLY A 12 -7.90 11.33 -38.86
N LEU A 13 -8.37 10.69 -37.83
CA LEU A 13 -8.80 11.37 -36.63
C LEU A 13 -7.53 11.80 -35.90
N ALA A 14 -7.11 13.02 -36.22
CA ALA A 14 -6.18 13.78 -35.41
C ALA A 14 -6.70 13.76 -33.97
N GLY A 15 -5.90 13.19 -33.08
CA GLY A 15 -6.14 13.21 -31.66
C GLY A 15 -6.30 14.64 -31.19
N ILE A 16 -7.49 14.98 -30.74
CA ILE A 16 -7.71 16.15 -29.93
C ILE A 16 -7.10 15.80 -28.57
N GLY A 17 -5.82 16.14 -28.43
CA GLY A 17 -5.18 16.23 -27.14
C GLY A 17 -5.88 17.34 -26.37
N LEU A 18 -6.87 16.99 -25.57
CA LEU A 18 -7.30 17.82 -24.47
C LEU A 18 -6.17 17.74 -23.44
N GLU A 19 -5.19 18.64 -23.57
CA GLU A 19 -4.37 19.03 -22.43
C GLU A 19 -5.34 19.58 -21.39
N VAL A 20 -5.71 18.74 -20.42
CA VAL A 20 -6.33 19.19 -19.20
C VAL A 20 -5.23 19.96 -18.47
N GLU A 21 -5.25 21.30 -18.66
CA GLU A 21 -4.45 22.23 -17.91
C GLU A 21 -4.71 21.96 -16.44
N GLU A 22 -3.72 21.36 -15.75
CA GLU A 22 -3.79 21.07 -14.32
C GLU A 22 -3.91 22.40 -13.57
N MET A 23 -5.13 22.81 -13.29
CA MET A 23 -5.39 23.96 -12.45
C MET A 23 -5.00 23.58 -11.01
N ASN A 24 -3.81 23.94 -10.60
CA ASN A 24 -3.40 23.94 -9.21
C ASN A 24 -4.32 24.86 -8.42
N HIS A 25 -5.32 24.31 -7.76
CA HIS A 25 -6.22 25.06 -6.90
C HIS A 25 -5.60 25.25 -5.53
N LEU A 26 -5.39 26.52 -5.16
CA LEU A 26 -4.98 26.89 -3.82
C LEU A 26 -6.18 26.75 -2.89
N THR A 27 -6.13 25.81 -1.97
CA THR A 27 -7.17 25.59 -0.96
C THR A 27 -6.68 25.99 0.42
N LEU A 28 -7.59 26.48 1.25
CA LEU A 28 -7.34 26.79 2.65
C LEU A 28 -7.88 25.62 3.49
N SER A 29 -6.98 24.95 4.21
CA SER A 29 -7.31 23.82 5.08
C SER A 29 -6.81 24.09 6.50
N PRO A 30 -7.57 24.84 7.34
CA PRO A 30 -7.14 25.20 8.67
C PRO A 30 -6.82 23.98 9.53
N ALA A 31 -5.62 23.90 10.11
CA ALA A 31 -5.13 22.75 10.88
C ALA A 31 -6.03 22.36 12.07
N LEU A 32 -6.77 23.33 12.62
CA LEU A 32 -7.71 23.12 13.73
C LEU A 32 -9.18 23.10 13.29
N GLY A 33 -9.43 22.89 11.99
CA GLY A 33 -10.78 22.99 11.42
C GLY A 33 -11.23 24.42 11.17
N TRP A 34 -12.21 24.62 10.28
CA TRP A 34 -12.73 25.92 9.86
C TRP A 34 -13.22 26.81 11.02
N PRO A 35 -13.95 26.30 12.06
CA PRO A 35 -14.45 27.18 13.14
C PRO A 35 -13.31 27.79 13.96
N VAL A 36 -12.30 26.99 14.32
CA VAL A 36 -11.21 27.43 15.21
C VAL A 36 -10.14 28.18 14.43
N GLY A 37 -9.66 27.63 13.31
CA GLY A 37 -8.65 28.28 12.48
C GLY A 37 -9.12 29.60 11.88
N GLY A 38 -10.40 29.65 11.44
CA GLY A 38 -11.01 30.88 10.97
C GLY A 38 -11.16 31.94 12.05
N ALA A 39 -11.61 31.55 13.27
CA ALA A 39 -11.71 32.46 14.40
C ALA A 39 -10.35 33.05 14.79
N VAL A 40 -9.28 32.23 14.85
CA VAL A 40 -7.92 32.68 15.15
C VAL A 40 -7.43 33.67 14.09
N ALA A 41 -7.63 33.38 12.82
CA ALA A 41 -7.23 34.26 11.72
C ALA A 41 -7.94 35.62 11.80
N VAL A 42 -9.25 35.64 12.06
CA VAL A 42 -10.05 36.88 12.22
C VAL A 42 -9.56 37.70 13.43
N VAL A 43 -9.31 37.06 14.57
CA VAL A 43 -8.79 37.75 15.77
C VAL A 43 -7.43 38.38 15.49
N LEU A 44 -6.51 37.67 14.83
CA LEU A 44 -5.18 38.20 14.49
C LEU A 44 -5.28 39.37 13.50
N LEU A 45 -6.19 39.30 12.55
CA LEU A 45 -6.43 40.38 11.59
C LEU A 45 -7.03 41.62 12.28
N ALA A 46 -7.97 41.41 13.20
CA ALA A 46 -8.50 42.48 14.04
C ALA A 46 -7.42 43.13 14.92
N CYS A 47 -6.51 42.34 15.50
CA CYS A 47 -5.35 42.84 16.24
C CYS A 47 -4.41 43.68 15.33
N ALA A 48 -4.16 43.26 14.10
CA ALA A 48 -3.36 44.01 13.16
C ALA A 48 -3.97 45.39 12.84
N ILE A 49 -5.29 45.40 12.58
CA ILE A 49 -6.03 46.65 12.33
C ILE A 49 -6.02 47.54 13.58
N ALA A 50 -6.25 46.98 14.76
CA ALA A 50 -6.20 47.76 16.02
C ALA A 50 -4.82 48.39 16.27
N GLN A 51 -3.75 47.68 15.97
CA GLN A 51 -2.37 48.21 16.05
C GLN A 51 -2.18 49.43 15.14
N ILE A 52 -2.66 49.38 13.92
CA ILE A 52 -2.59 50.50 12.96
C ILE A 52 -3.40 51.70 13.50
N VAL A 53 -4.64 51.46 13.90
CA VAL A 53 -5.55 52.53 14.42
C VAL A 53 -4.96 53.18 15.69
N LEU A 54 -4.43 52.38 16.62
CA LEU A 54 -3.79 52.91 17.83
C LEU A 54 -2.55 53.69 17.52
N HIS A 55 -1.71 53.24 16.58
CA HIS A 55 -0.53 53.97 16.16
C HIS A 55 -0.89 55.33 15.54
N VAL A 56 -1.91 55.36 14.66
CA VAL A 56 -2.36 56.63 14.02
C VAL A 56 -2.97 57.58 15.06
N ARG A 57 -3.76 57.06 16.03
CA ARG A 57 -4.39 57.90 17.06
C ARG A 57 -3.42 58.43 18.10
N ARG A 58 -2.38 57.69 18.44
CA ARG A 58 -1.38 58.07 19.47
C ARG A 58 -0.12 58.68 18.88
N ARG A 59 -0.08 58.98 17.59
CA ARG A 59 1.11 59.48 16.88
C ARG A 59 1.70 60.77 17.46
N ALA A 60 0.89 61.55 18.18
CA ALA A 60 1.32 62.81 18.81
C ALA A 60 1.93 62.63 20.22
N ASP A 61 1.74 61.46 20.84
CA ASP A 61 2.05 61.25 22.27
C ASP A 61 2.87 59.97 22.54
N SER A 62 3.36 59.28 21.50
CA SER A 62 4.13 58.06 21.65
C SER A 62 5.48 58.12 20.92
N ASP A 63 6.53 57.75 21.63
CA ASP A 63 7.89 57.57 21.10
C ASP A 63 8.06 56.31 20.24
N GLU A 64 6.95 55.61 19.91
CA GLU A 64 6.99 54.37 19.12
C GLU A 64 7.37 54.67 17.66
N THR A 65 8.46 54.06 17.23
CA THR A 65 8.93 54.14 15.86
C THR A 65 7.93 53.44 14.90
N VAL A 66 7.61 54.10 13.78
CA VAL A 66 6.77 53.53 12.71
C VAL A 66 7.21 52.07 12.35
N TRP A 67 8.51 51.82 12.36
CA TRP A 67 9.09 50.51 12.10
C TRP A 67 8.66 49.42 13.09
N ALA A 68 8.50 49.79 14.38
CA ALA A 68 8.00 48.86 15.39
C ALA A 68 6.54 48.45 15.14
N CYS A 69 5.69 49.39 14.74
CA CYS A 69 4.30 49.13 14.34
C CYS A 69 4.25 48.23 13.10
N VAL A 70 5.01 48.54 12.05
CA VAL A 70 5.06 47.72 10.83
C VAL A 70 5.46 46.27 11.12
N ARG A 71 6.50 46.07 11.96
CA ARG A 71 6.94 44.71 12.34
C ARG A 71 5.86 43.93 13.07
N ARG A 72 5.10 44.54 13.99
CA ARG A 72 4.01 43.87 14.73
C ARG A 72 2.83 43.51 13.80
N VAL A 73 2.46 44.42 12.92
CA VAL A 73 1.40 44.16 11.91
C VAL A 73 1.80 43.02 10.98
N LEU A 74 3.05 42.99 10.53
CA LEU A 74 3.56 41.96 9.65
C LEU A 74 3.59 40.59 10.35
N LEU A 75 3.95 40.55 11.64
CA LEU A 75 3.87 39.33 12.44
C LEU A 75 2.43 38.83 12.57
N CYS A 76 1.46 39.70 12.85
CA CYS A 76 0.05 39.31 12.94
C CYS A 76 -0.48 38.77 11.60
N LEU A 77 -0.09 39.37 10.48
CA LEU A 77 -0.49 38.92 9.15
C LEU A 77 0.14 37.55 8.81
N THR A 78 1.43 37.34 9.06
CA THR A 78 2.10 36.06 8.78
C THR A 78 1.49 34.94 9.60
N VAL A 79 1.25 35.15 10.90
CA VAL A 79 0.62 34.15 11.77
C VAL A 79 -0.84 33.89 11.34
N SER A 80 -1.56 34.91 10.89
CA SER A 80 -2.93 34.74 10.35
C SER A 80 -2.95 33.85 9.10
N VAL A 81 -2.00 34.09 8.17
CA VAL A 81 -1.85 33.24 6.97
C VAL A 81 -1.46 31.81 7.35
N MET A 82 -0.55 31.63 8.32
CA MET A 82 -0.16 30.31 8.81
C MET A 82 -1.33 29.57 9.48
N ALA A 83 -2.22 30.26 10.17
CA ALA A 83 -3.41 29.66 10.80
C ALA A 83 -4.43 29.13 9.77
N LEU A 84 -4.44 29.67 8.57
CA LEU A 84 -5.27 29.22 7.46
C LEU A 84 -4.64 28.08 6.64
N THR A 85 -3.38 27.72 6.91
CA THR A 85 -2.62 26.66 6.22
C THR A 85 -2.96 26.56 4.73
N PRO A 86 -2.47 27.52 3.90
CA PRO A 86 -2.67 27.44 2.46
C PRO A 86 -2.00 26.15 1.95
N SER A 87 -2.80 25.26 1.38
CA SER A 87 -2.34 24.01 0.77
C SER A 87 -2.61 24.03 -0.73
N ILE A 88 -1.65 23.56 -1.49
CA ILE A 88 -1.84 23.34 -2.92
C ILE A 88 -2.38 21.91 -3.05
N VAL A 89 -3.62 21.79 -3.51
CA VAL A 89 -4.13 20.50 -3.96
C VAL A 89 -3.55 20.28 -5.35
N ALA A 90 -2.45 19.55 -5.42
CA ALA A 90 -2.05 18.93 -6.66
C ALA A 90 -3.00 17.75 -6.89
N PRO A 91 -3.74 17.67 -8.01
CA PRO A 91 -4.38 16.43 -8.37
C PRO A 91 -3.27 15.40 -8.53
N THR A 92 -3.13 14.54 -7.55
CA THR A 92 -2.38 13.32 -7.78
C THR A 92 -3.21 12.58 -8.81
N ASN A 93 -2.77 12.60 -10.07
CA ASN A 93 -3.22 11.64 -11.04
C ASN A 93 -2.74 10.26 -10.54
N SER A 94 -3.38 9.77 -9.49
CA SER A 94 -3.49 8.34 -9.32
C SER A 94 -4.35 7.92 -10.51
N ARG A 95 -3.67 7.76 -11.66
CA ARG A 95 -4.16 6.91 -12.71
C ARG A 95 -4.71 5.72 -11.97
N ALA A 96 -5.99 5.45 -12.11
CA ALA A 96 -6.55 4.16 -11.78
C ALA A 96 -5.94 3.15 -12.76
N VAL A 97 -4.67 2.88 -12.59
CA VAL A 97 -4.08 1.62 -12.97
C VAL A 97 -4.78 0.70 -12.00
N ASN A 98 -5.50 -0.30 -12.49
CA ASN A 98 -5.96 -1.41 -11.67
C ASN A 98 -4.75 -1.78 -10.83
N ALA A 99 -4.71 -1.28 -9.59
CA ALA A 99 -3.60 -1.57 -8.70
C ALA A 99 -3.69 -3.07 -8.43
N THR A 100 -2.57 -3.71 -8.33
CA THR A 100 -2.53 -5.13 -7.99
C THR A 100 -2.12 -5.24 -6.54
N ASP A 101 -2.97 -5.88 -5.75
CA ASP A 101 -2.68 -6.21 -4.36
C ASP A 101 -2.21 -7.67 -4.30
N VAL A 102 -0.99 -7.88 -3.85
CA VAL A 102 -0.37 -9.21 -3.79
C VAL A 102 -0.41 -9.74 -2.37
N VAL A 103 -1.05 -10.88 -2.19
CA VAL A 103 -1.11 -11.58 -0.91
C VAL A 103 -0.13 -12.75 -0.96
N VAL A 104 0.84 -12.75 -0.06
CA VAL A 104 1.85 -13.80 0.06
C VAL A 104 1.54 -14.63 1.29
N ALA A 105 1.43 -15.95 1.14
CA ALA A 105 1.24 -16.89 2.24
C ALA A 105 2.35 -17.95 2.23
N VAL A 106 3.12 -18.04 3.31
CA VAL A 106 4.28 -18.93 3.41
C VAL A 106 4.03 -19.97 4.49
N ASP A 107 4.22 -21.23 4.11
CA ASP A 107 4.25 -22.37 5.01
C ASP A 107 5.49 -22.30 5.89
N VAL A 108 5.29 -22.38 7.20
CA VAL A 108 6.37 -22.43 8.19
C VAL A 108 6.33 -23.70 9.04
N THR A 109 5.61 -24.74 8.57
CA THR A 109 5.61 -26.04 9.26
C THR A 109 7.00 -26.63 9.37
N GLY A 110 7.19 -27.57 10.28
CA GLY A 110 8.48 -28.19 10.53
C GLY A 110 9.12 -28.84 9.29
N SER A 111 8.31 -29.32 8.33
CA SER A 111 8.78 -29.88 7.06
C SER A 111 9.52 -28.87 6.18
N MET A 112 9.25 -27.60 6.33
CA MET A 112 9.96 -26.53 5.60
C MET A 112 11.43 -26.36 6.05
N ALA A 113 11.84 -26.97 7.16
CA ALA A 113 13.24 -26.98 7.60
C ALA A 113 14.11 -27.98 6.83
N VAL A 114 13.52 -28.89 6.06
CA VAL A 114 14.25 -29.93 5.30
C VAL A 114 15.10 -29.28 4.21
N LYS A 115 16.35 -29.76 4.08
CA LYS A 115 17.35 -29.24 3.12
C LYS A 115 17.40 -30.10 1.87
N ASP A 116 16.38 -30.05 1.05
CA ASP A 116 16.26 -30.79 -0.20
C ASP A 116 15.83 -29.92 -1.39
N ALA A 117 15.68 -28.63 -1.16
CA ALA A 117 15.25 -27.69 -2.18
C ALA A 117 16.44 -26.92 -2.78
N GLN A 118 16.27 -26.47 -4.02
CA GLN A 118 17.25 -25.67 -4.76
C GLN A 118 16.55 -24.46 -5.38
N TYR A 119 17.23 -23.31 -5.38
CA TYR A 119 16.74 -22.10 -6.01
C TYR A 119 17.87 -21.40 -6.76
N GLY A 120 17.84 -21.48 -8.09
CA GLY A 120 18.82 -20.80 -8.96
C GLY A 120 20.28 -21.25 -8.82
N SER A 121 20.60 -22.13 -7.89
CA SER A 121 21.94 -22.66 -7.65
C SER A 121 21.93 -24.18 -7.55
N ALA A 122 23.11 -24.80 -7.67
CA ALA A 122 23.27 -26.24 -7.48
C ALA A 122 23.33 -26.65 -5.98
N GLU A 123 23.42 -25.68 -5.08
CA GLU A 123 23.51 -25.91 -3.63
C GLU A 123 22.11 -26.16 -3.06
N GLN A 124 22.01 -27.18 -2.22
CA GLN A 124 20.78 -27.51 -1.51
C GLN A 124 20.60 -26.59 -0.30
N SER A 125 19.41 -26.00 -0.21
CA SER A 125 18.99 -25.13 0.88
C SER A 125 17.74 -25.67 1.57
N SER A 126 17.38 -25.11 2.72
CA SER A 126 16.10 -25.46 3.33
C SER A 126 14.94 -25.00 2.43
N ARG A 127 13.83 -25.73 2.47
CA ARG A 127 12.61 -25.35 1.75
C ARG A 127 12.17 -23.94 2.13
N LEU A 128 12.30 -23.58 3.40
CA LEU A 128 11.95 -22.24 3.88
C LEU A 128 12.90 -21.16 3.30
N ASP A 129 14.20 -21.42 3.18
CA ASP A 129 15.13 -20.45 2.59
C ASP A 129 14.83 -20.23 1.10
N VAL A 130 14.43 -21.30 0.40
CA VAL A 130 13.93 -21.20 -0.98
C VAL A 130 12.64 -20.37 -1.05
N ALA A 131 11.70 -20.60 -0.12
CA ALA A 131 10.47 -19.78 -0.04
C ALA A 131 10.79 -18.31 0.17
N LYS A 132 11.72 -17.97 1.09
CA LYS A 132 12.15 -16.58 1.34
C LYS A 132 12.67 -15.91 0.07
N GLN A 133 13.52 -16.61 -0.67
CA GLN A 133 14.05 -16.08 -1.92
C GLN A 133 12.95 -15.88 -2.97
N ALA A 134 12.04 -16.85 -3.10
CA ALA A 134 10.93 -16.75 -4.04
C ALA A 134 9.95 -15.61 -3.68
N VAL A 135 9.76 -15.32 -2.39
CA VAL A 135 8.97 -14.15 -1.95
C VAL A 135 9.62 -12.85 -2.42
N LYS A 136 10.94 -12.71 -2.29
CA LYS A 136 11.67 -11.52 -2.77
C LYS A 136 11.57 -11.36 -4.30
N ASP A 137 11.56 -12.45 -5.03
CA ASP A 137 11.37 -12.39 -6.47
C ASP A 137 9.93 -11.97 -6.84
N VAL A 138 8.93 -12.38 -6.03
CA VAL A 138 7.55 -11.88 -6.22
C VAL A 138 7.46 -10.39 -5.94
N THR A 139 8.11 -9.86 -4.90
CA THR A 139 8.12 -8.40 -4.66
C THR A 139 8.77 -7.64 -5.80
N ALA A 140 9.85 -8.17 -6.38
CA ALA A 140 10.51 -7.59 -7.55
C ALA A 140 9.66 -7.67 -8.82
N LEU A 141 8.81 -8.69 -8.97
CA LEU A 141 7.93 -8.89 -10.12
C LEU A 141 6.79 -7.85 -10.17
N TYR A 142 6.38 -7.33 -9.01
CA TYR A 142 5.27 -6.38 -8.87
C TYR A 142 5.72 -5.03 -8.27
N PRO A 143 6.56 -4.23 -8.96
CA PRO A 143 7.22 -3.06 -8.37
C PRO A 143 6.28 -1.92 -7.95
N ASN A 144 5.02 -1.91 -8.44
CA ASN A 144 4.05 -0.85 -8.15
C ASN A 144 2.79 -1.38 -7.46
N SER A 145 2.92 -2.50 -6.76
CA SER A 145 1.82 -3.18 -6.07
C SER A 145 1.91 -2.99 -4.57
N SER A 146 0.78 -3.20 -3.89
CA SER A 146 0.77 -3.35 -2.45
C SER A 146 0.83 -4.82 -2.07
N PHE A 147 1.41 -5.11 -0.92
CA PHE A 147 1.66 -6.48 -0.47
C PHE A 147 1.08 -6.72 0.92
N ALA A 148 0.51 -7.90 1.13
CA ALA A 148 0.20 -8.40 2.47
C ALA A 148 0.89 -9.75 2.66
N ALA A 149 1.44 -10.00 3.85
CA ALA A 149 2.17 -11.22 4.11
C ALA A 149 1.60 -12.02 5.29
N LEU A 150 1.39 -13.28 5.04
CA LEU A 150 0.89 -14.26 6.00
C LEU A 150 1.88 -15.40 6.14
N ARG A 151 2.03 -15.91 7.35
CA ARG A 151 2.61 -17.24 7.57
C ARG A 151 1.54 -18.20 8.02
N PHE A 152 1.74 -19.48 7.76
CA PHE A 152 0.87 -20.52 8.29
C PHE A 152 1.65 -21.78 8.67
N GLY A 153 1.19 -22.41 9.72
CA GLY A 153 1.64 -23.71 10.23
C GLY A 153 0.44 -24.40 10.85
N ALA A 154 0.28 -24.38 12.16
CA ALA A 154 -0.92 -24.86 12.84
C ALA A 154 -2.16 -24.01 12.51
N SER A 155 -1.96 -22.72 12.24
CA SER A 155 -2.99 -21.75 11.81
C SER A 155 -2.37 -20.67 10.93
N GLY A 156 -3.20 -19.95 10.17
CA GLY A 156 -2.76 -18.76 9.43
C GLY A 156 -2.67 -17.53 10.33
N THR A 157 -1.64 -16.72 10.14
CA THR A 157 -1.43 -15.45 10.84
C THR A 157 -1.05 -14.37 9.83
N LEU A 158 -1.71 -13.23 9.86
CA LEU A 158 -1.29 -12.05 9.10
C LEU A 158 -0.20 -11.33 9.87
N ASP A 159 1.01 -11.33 9.34
CA ASP A 159 2.16 -10.68 9.96
C ASP A 159 2.36 -9.25 9.44
N VAL A 160 2.17 -9.04 8.13
CA VAL A 160 2.28 -7.73 7.50
C VAL A 160 0.95 -7.39 6.84
N PRO A 161 0.21 -6.39 7.36
CA PRO A 161 -0.97 -5.85 6.70
C PRO A 161 -0.62 -5.25 5.33
N LEU A 162 -1.64 -5.03 4.49
CA LEU A 162 -1.44 -4.47 3.16
C LEU A 162 -0.61 -3.17 3.22
N THR A 163 0.51 -3.16 2.51
CA THR A 163 1.47 -2.04 2.45
C THR A 163 2.07 -1.91 1.06
N PRO A 164 2.32 -0.70 0.55
CA PRO A 164 3.06 -0.49 -0.69
C PRO A 164 4.59 -0.65 -0.52
N ASP A 165 5.08 -0.86 0.71
CA ASP A 165 6.50 -1.03 0.99
C ASP A 165 6.94 -2.48 0.79
N SER A 166 7.52 -2.79 -0.37
CA SER A 166 8.07 -4.12 -0.67
C SER A 166 9.21 -4.53 0.27
N ASN A 167 10.00 -3.56 0.78
CA ASN A 167 11.07 -3.87 1.72
C ASN A 167 10.53 -4.42 3.05
N ALA A 168 9.31 -4.03 3.45
CA ALA A 168 8.68 -4.60 4.64
C ALA A 168 8.44 -6.10 4.47
N ILE A 169 8.07 -6.55 3.26
CA ILE A 169 7.87 -7.95 2.93
C ILE A 169 9.19 -8.71 2.87
N ASP A 170 10.21 -8.12 2.24
CA ASP A 170 11.54 -8.73 2.15
C ASP A 170 12.16 -8.94 3.53
N ASN A 171 12.06 -7.92 4.40
CA ASN A 171 12.50 -8.01 5.79
C ASN A 171 11.70 -9.04 6.59
N TRP A 172 10.37 -9.09 6.39
CA TRP A 172 9.54 -10.11 7.02
C TRP A 172 9.95 -11.51 6.58
N ALA A 173 10.18 -11.74 5.29
CA ALA A 173 10.62 -13.02 4.77
C ALA A 173 11.93 -13.48 5.45
N ASP A 174 12.89 -12.57 5.65
CA ASP A 174 14.14 -12.89 6.34
C ASP A 174 13.94 -13.34 7.80
N THR A 175 12.90 -12.85 8.47
CA THR A 175 12.59 -13.22 9.87
C THR A 175 11.87 -14.55 10.03
N LEU A 176 11.34 -15.14 8.95
CA LEU A 176 10.61 -16.40 9.01
C LEU A 176 11.49 -17.53 9.57
N ALA A 177 10.91 -18.31 10.46
CA ALA A 177 11.53 -19.50 11.02
C ALA A 177 10.51 -20.65 11.05
N PRO A 178 10.95 -21.92 10.89
CA PRO A 178 10.04 -23.06 11.00
C PRO A 178 9.39 -23.13 12.38
N GLU A 179 8.11 -23.48 12.42
CA GLU A 179 7.45 -23.81 13.70
C GLU A 179 8.06 -25.06 14.33
N ALA A 180 8.14 -25.07 15.66
CA ALA A 180 8.55 -26.26 16.38
C ALA A 180 7.55 -27.41 16.13
N THR A 181 8.05 -28.59 15.81
CA THR A 181 7.23 -29.78 15.50
C THR A 181 6.28 -30.19 16.63
N SER A 182 6.51 -29.72 17.85
CA SER A 182 5.64 -29.94 19.00
C SER A 182 4.37 -29.08 19.03
N VAL A 183 4.28 -28.06 18.17
CA VAL A 183 3.16 -27.08 18.17
C VAL A 183 2.03 -27.52 17.24
N SER A 184 2.34 -28.23 16.14
CA SER A 184 1.34 -28.68 15.18
C SER A 184 1.10 -30.18 15.29
N ALA A 185 -0.16 -30.59 15.50
CA ALA A 185 -0.58 -31.99 15.45
C ALA A 185 -0.71 -32.50 13.99
N GLY A 186 0.18 -32.08 13.09
CA GLY A 186 0.20 -32.38 11.66
C GLY A 186 0.02 -31.14 10.78
N SER A 187 0.69 -31.15 9.62
CA SER A 187 0.57 -30.11 8.59
C SER A 187 -0.78 -30.20 7.91
N THR A 188 -1.43 -29.06 7.69
CA THR A 188 -2.64 -28.94 6.89
C THR A 188 -2.54 -27.77 5.93
N LEU A 189 -2.71 -28.03 4.63
CA LEU A 189 -2.69 -27.00 3.59
C LEU A 189 -3.85 -26.00 3.71
N ASP A 190 -4.90 -26.36 4.43
CA ASP A 190 -6.08 -25.51 4.64
C ASP A 190 -6.00 -24.62 5.87
N ALA A 191 -4.88 -24.68 6.63
CA ALA A 191 -4.65 -23.85 7.79
C ALA A 191 -4.76 -22.32 7.53
N PRO A 192 -4.29 -21.78 6.39
CA PRO A 192 -4.35 -20.35 6.12
C PRO A 192 -5.72 -19.83 5.65
N ILE A 193 -6.68 -20.71 5.29
CA ILE A 193 -7.92 -20.31 4.60
C ILE A 193 -8.72 -19.24 5.35
N ASP A 194 -8.88 -19.37 6.66
CA ASP A 194 -9.69 -18.42 7.43
C ASP A 194 -9.02 -17.03 7.46
N GLN A 195 -7.71 -17.00 7.68
CA GLN A 195 -6.96 -15.75 7.66
C GLN A 195 -6.90 -15.13 6.27
N LEU A 196 -6.72 -15.94 5.22
CA LEU A 196 -6.76 -15.49 3.83
C LEU A 196 -8.12 -14.89 3.48
N LEU A 197 -9.23 -15.52 3.91
CA LEU A 197 -10.57 -14.98 3.69
C LEU A 197 -10.75 -13.60 4.34
N LEU A 198 -10.31 -13.45 5.59
CA LEU A 198 -10.39 -12.18 6.30
C LEU A 198 -9.54 -11.12 5.61
N THR A 199 -8.31 -11.45 5.23
CA THR A 199 -7.38 -10.54 4.58
C THR A 199 -7.87 -10.13 3.19
N CYS A 200 -8.19 -11.08 2.32
CA CYS A 200 -8.67 -10.78 0.96
C CYS A 200 -10.00 -10.02 0.98
N LYS A 201 -10.90 -10.34 1.93
CA LYS A 201 -12.14 -9.56 2.10
C LYS A 201 -11.83 -8.13 2.52
N SER A 202 -10.93 -7.93 3.49
CA SER A 202 -10.56 -6.60 3.96
C SER A 202 -9.92 -5.75 2.86
N ILE A 203 -9.07 -6.35 2.03
CA ILE A 203 -8.45 -5.69 0.87
C ILE A 203 -9.52 -5.31 -0.15
N HIS A 204 -10.38 -6.25 -0.52
CA HIS A 204 -11.45 -5.99 -1.48
C HIS A 204 -12.45 -4.91 -1.01
N ASP A 205 -12.77 -4.88 0.29
CA ASP A 205 -13.67 -3.87 0.87
C ASP A 205 -13.03 -2.46 0.85
N GLN A 206 -11.69 -2.36 0.91
CA GLN A 206 -10.94 -1.10 0.87
C GLN A 206 -10.61 -0.67 -0.57
N HIS A 207 -10.31 -1.63 -1.42
CA HIS A 207 -9.88 -1.45 -2.81
C HIS A 207 -10.71 -2.34 -3.75
N PRO A 208 -11.98 -2.00 -4.00
CA PRO A 208 -12.89 -2.89 -4.73
C PRO A 208 -12.54 -3.07 -6.21
N ASP A 209 -11.79 -2.14 -6.79
CA ASP A 209 -11.40 -2.14 -8.21
C ASP A 209 -10.01 -2.75 -8.44
N ASP A 210 -9.28 -3.11 -7.37
CA ASP A 210 -7.93 -3.65 -7.47
C ASP A 210 -7.95 -5.16 -7.70
N ALA A 211 -6.98 -5.65 -8.44
CA ALA A 211 -6.80 -7.07 -8.66
C ALA A 211 -6.05 -7.69 -7.48
N ILE A 212 -6.64 -8.70 -6.84
CA ILE A 212 -5.96 -9.42 -5.74
C ILE A 212 -5.35 -10.70 -6.29
N VAL A 213 -4.04 -10.85 -6.14
CA VAL A 213 -3.27 -12.03 -6.57
C VAL A 213 -2.69 -12.72 -5.34
N LEU A 214 -2.94 -14.03 -5.21
CA LEU A 214 -2.44 -14.85 -4.10
C LEU A 214 -1.24 -15.70 -4.56
N TYR A 215 -0.15 -15.65 -3.81
CA TYR A 215 0.97 -16.59 -3.88
C TYR A 215 1.01 -17.43 -2.61
N LEU A 216 0.86 -18.75 -2.77
CA LEU A 216 0.93 -19.73 -1.67
C LEU A 216 2.19 -20.58 -1.82
N PHE A 217 3.12 -20.47 -0.89
CA PHE A 217 4.37 -21.22 -0.85
C PHE A 217 4.25 -22.35 0.18
N SER A 218 4.40 -23.59 -0.23
CA SER A 218 4.33 -24.79 0.64
C SER A 218 5.04 -25.96 -0.01
N ASP A 219 5.44 -26.93 0.80
CA ASP A 219 5.94 -28.22 0.30
C ASP A 219 4.80 -29.20 -0.02
N GLY A 220 3.56 -28.82 0.22
CA GLY A 220 2.39 -29.65 -0.07
C GLY A 220 2.15 -30.77 0.94
N GLU A 221 2.90 -30.85 2.03
CA GLU A 221 2.77 -31.93 3.00
C GLU A 221 1.45 -31.84 3.77
N GLN A 222 0.73 -32.96 3.82
CA GLN A 222 -0.53 -33.11 4.51
C GLN A 222 -0.48 -34.32 5.41
N THR A 223 -0.24 -34.11 6.67
CA THR A 223 -0.13 -35.18 7.67
C THR A 223 -1.36 -35.27 8.58
N SER A 224 -2.22 -34.27 8.55
CA SER A 224 -3.46 -34.25 9.33
C SER A 224 -4.52 -35.19 8.71
N SER A 225 -5.21 -35.95 9.57
CA SER A 225 -6.33 -36.81 9.19
C SER A 225 -7.67 -36.07 8.99
N LYS A 226 -7.71 -34.75 9.22
CA LYS A 226 -8.91 -33.94 9.06
C LYS A 226 -9.31 -33.84 7.58
N ALA A 227 -10.62 -33.77 7.33
CA ALA A 227 -11.14 -33.52 5.98
C ALA A 227 -10.64 -32.16 5.47
N ARG A 228 -10.07 -32.15 4.26
CA ARG A 228 -9.53 -30.93 3.63
C ARG A 228 -10.64 -29.95 3.31
N ARG A 229 -10.42 -28.70 3.63
CA ARG A 229 -11.23 -27.57 3.14
C ARG A 229 -10.72 -27.14 1.76
N THR A 230 -11.59 -26.58 0.95
CA THR A 230 -11.21 -26.09 -0.37
C THR A 230 -10.97 -24.59 -0.36
N PHE A 231 -10.05 -24.11 -1.19
CA PHE A 231 -9.81 -22.69 -1.40
C PHE A 231 -10.88 -21.99 -2.26
N SER A 232 -11.95 -22.73 -2.64
CA SER A 232 -13.01 -22.21 -3.51
C SER A 232 -13.71 -20.95 -2.96
N SER A 233 -13.75 -20.79 -1.64
CA SER A 233 -14.34 -19.63 -0.98
C SER A 233 -13.57 -18.33 -1.25
N LEU A 234 -12.28 -18.41 -1.58
CA LEU A 234 -11.43 -17.26 -1.92
C LEU A 234 -11.67 -16.72 -3.33
N ARG A 235 -12.21 -17.56 -4.25
CA ARG A 235 -12.39 -17.19 -5.68
C ARG A 235 -13.17 -15.90 -5.92
N ARG A 236 -14.05 -15.54 -4.99
CA ARG A 236 -14.85 -14.31 -5.11
C ARG A 236 -14.04 -13.03 -4.88
N TYR A 237 -12.85 -13.14 -4.28
CA TYR A 237 -11.99 -12.00 -3.97
C TYR A 237 -10.73 -11.99 -4.83
N LEU A 238 -10.29 -13.16 -5.33
CA LEU A 238 -9.05 -13.31 -6.05
C LEU A 238 -9.26 -13.16 -7.55
N SER A 239 -8.39 -12.37 -8.18
CA SER A 239 -8.26 -12.31 -9.64
C SER A 239 -7.43 -13.49 -10.15
N ASP A 240 -6.38 -13.87 -9.41
CA ASP A 240 -5.54 -15.02 -9.70
C ASP A 240 -4.94 -15.63 -8.43
N ALA A 241 -4.50 -16.89 -8.51
CA ALA A 241 -3.85 -17.59 -7.40
C ALA A 241 -2.80 -18.58 -7.91
N PHE A 242 -1.60 -18.45 -7.37
CA PHE A 242 -0.46 -19.31 -7.69
C PHE A 242 -0.06 -20.12 -6.47
N THR A 243 0.09 -21.42 -6.64
CA THR A 243 0.68 -22.31 -5.65
C THR A 243 2.09 -22.66 -6.08
N VAL A 244 3.07 -22.33 -5.25
CA VAL A 244 4.48 -22.62 -5.48
C VAL A 244 4.87 -23.79 -4.59
N ALA A 245 5.05 -24.96 -5.21
CA ALA A 245 5.51 -26.16 -4.53
C ALA A 245 7.03 -26.11 -4.35
N ILE A 246 7.51 -26.35 -3.13
CA ILE A 246 8.93 -26.28 -2.77
C ILE A 246 9.38 -27.62 -2.20
N GLY A 247 10.44 -28.18 -2.76
CA GLY A 247 10.99 -29.48 -2.33
C GLY A 247 11.58 -30.25 -3.51
N SER A 248 12.08 -31.44 -3.24
CA SER A 248 12.57 -32.36 -4.27
C SER A 248 11.47 -33.32 -4.73
N GLU A 249 11.48 -33.71 -6.01
CA GLU A 249 10.57 -34.73 -6.54
C GLU A 249 10.77 -36.11 -5.89
N GLN A 250 11.95 -36.36 -5.34
CA GLN A 250 12.31 -37.63 -4.70
C GLN A 250 11.83 -37.72 -3.24
N GLY A 251 11.33 -36.61 -2.68
CA GLY A 251 11.04 -36.52 -1.26
C GLY A 251 12.29 -36.57 -0.39
N ALA A 252 12.16 -36.16 0.86
CA ALA A 252 13.25 -36.28 1.85
C ALA A 252 12.75 -37.02 3.09
N THR A 253 13.63 -37.80 3.69
CA THR A 253 13.40 -38.40 5.00
C THR A 253 13.85 -37.42 6.07
N PHE A 254 13.03 -37.20 7.08
CA PHE A 254 13.46 -36.50 8.29
C PHE A 254 14.57 -37.30 8.96
N PRO A 255 15.63 -36.63 9.42
CA PRO A 255 16.66 -37.28 10.22
C PRO A 255 16.15 -37.71 11.59
#